data_92509c8da8f9cf939f8edcec353d7d46
#
_entry.id   92509c8da8f9cf939f8edcec353d7d46
#
_cell.length_a   1.000
_cell.length_b   1.000
_cell.length_c   1.000
_cell.angle_alpha   90.00
_cell.angle_beta   90.00
_cell.angle_gamma   90.00
#
_symmetry.space_group_name_H-M   'P 1'
#
loop_
_entity.id
_entity.type
_entity.pdbx_description
1 polymer ?
#
loop_
_entity_poly.entity_id
_entity_poly.type
_entity_poly.pdbx_seq_one_letter_code
_entity_poly.pdbx_strand_id
1 'polypeptide(L)'
;MAEDVWRLHAVADDALLGELKVYDHDWPWLNARLAATPAFAALRPLFDEEARLAASDDFGDVWETAYARVRAATYLVAPDGARMPEFLLHIDGDEAWWRYSDEPFDDE
;
A
#
# COMPACT_ATOMS: atom_id res chain seq x y z
N MET A 1 22.02 9.88 7.75
CA MET A 1 21.53 8.68 7.17
C MET A 1 20.07 8.80 6.80
N ALA A 2 19.74 8.48 5.58
CA ALA A 2 18.38 8.65 5.13
C ALA A 2 17.50 7.55 5.71
N GLU A 3 16.31 7.91 6.14
CA GLU A 3 15.34 6.94 6.55
C GLU A 3 14.61 6.39 5.35
N ASP A 4 14.19 5.15 5.48
CA ASP A 4 13.48 4.47 4.42
C ASP A 4 11.99 4.77 4.60
N VAL A 5 11.57 5.94 4.17
CA VAL A 5 10.19 6.40 4.34
C VAL A 5 9.53 6.51 2.97
N TRP A 6 8.47 5.74 2.80
CA TRP A 6 7.64 5.78 1.61
C TRP A 6 6.40 6.59 1.91
N ARG A 7 5.73 7.08 0.89
CA ARG A 7 4.52 7.88 1.08
C ARG A 7 3.37 7.31 0.28
N LEU A 8 2.20 7.29 0.92
CA LEU A 8 0.97 6.83 0.29
C LEU A 8 0.07 8.04 0.07
N HIS A 9 -0.39 8.21 -1.16
CA HIS A 9 -1.22 9.35 -1.53
C HIS A 9 -2.55 8.90 -2.13
N ALA A 10 -3.55 9.75 -2.02
CA ALA A 10 -4.83 9.53 -2.67
C ALA A 10 -4.75 10.00 -4.13
N VAL A 11 -5.30 9.19 -5.03
CA VAL A 11 -5.33 9.56 -6.44
C VAL A 11 -6.24 10.77 -6.68
N ALA A 12 -7.34 10.86 -5.92
CA ALA A 12 -8.38 11.86 -6.19
C ALA A 12 -7.88 13.30 -6.05
N ASP A 13 -7.06 13.56 -5.03
CA ASP A 13 -6.65 14.94 -4.73
C ASP A 13 -5.19 15.05 -4.33
N ASP A 14 -4.42 13.97 -4.51
CA ASP A 14 -3.00 13.90 -4.14
C ASP A 14 -2.74 14.11 -2.65
N ALA A 15 -3.77 13.96 -1.82
CA ALA A 15 -3.60 14.14 -0.39
C ALA A 15 -2.66 13.06 0.16
N LEU A 16 -1.79 13.45 1.08
CA LEU A 16 -0.93 12.48 1.76
C LEU A 16 -1.78 11.68 2.74
N LEU A 17 -1.84 10.39 2.53
CA LEU A 17 -2.59 9.49 3.40
C LEU A 17 -1.75 9.01 4.57
N GLY A 18 -0.44 8.89 4.37
CA GLY A 18 0.43 8.47 5.45
C GLY A 18 1.84 8.25 4.99
N GLU A 19 2.73 8.12 5.97
CA GLU A 19 4.12 7.75 5.72
C GLU A 19 4.33 6.32 6.18
N LEU A 20 5.08 5.57 5.39
CA LEU A 20 5.37 4.17 5.67
C LEU A 20 6.84 4.09 6.05
N LYS A 21 7.11 3.92 7.34
CA LYS A 21 8.48 3.91 7.85
C LYS A 21 8.96 2.48 7.93
N VAL A 22 9.82 2.11 6.99
CA VAL A 22 10.29 0.73 6.87
C VAL A 22 11.18 0.38 8.04
N TYR A 23 10.90 -0.73 8.69
CA TYR A 23 11.72 -1.22 9.80
C TYR A 23 12.31 -2.59 9.52
N ASP A 24 11.88 -3.25 8.45
CA ASP A 24 12.36 -4.59 8.15
C ASP A 24 12.24 -4.87 6.66
N HIS A 25 13.22 -5.56 6.11
CA HIS A 25 13.24 -5.96 4.72
C HIS A 25 13.20 -7.48 4.67
N ASP A 26 12.15 -8.01 4.07
CA ASP A 26 11.98 -9.46 3.91
C ASP A 26 11.75 -9.70 2.43
N TRP A 27 12.83 -9.59 1.67
CA TRP A 27 12.74 -9.57 0.21
C TRP A 27 11.82 -10.66 -0.33
N PRO A 28 10.92 -10.34 -1.24
CA PRO A 28 10.75 -9.03 -1.89
C PRO A 28 9.81 -8.09 -1.15
N TRP A 29 9.51 -8.37 0.11
CA TRP A 29 8.57 -7.60 0.91
C TRP A 29 9.29 -6.58 1.77
N LEU A 30 8.64 -5.45 1.96
CA LEU A 30 9.05 -4.44 2.92
C LEU A 30 8.00 -4.38 4.02
N ASN A 31 8.45 -4.28 5.26
CA ASN A 31 7.56 -4.16 6.41
C ASN A 31 7.77 -2.80 7.05
N ALA A 32 6.67 -2.11 7.38
CA ALA A 32 6.74 -0.73 7.84
C ALA A 32 5.64 -0.43 8.83
N ARG A 33 5.82 0.69 9.52
CA ARG A 33 4.77 1.29 10.35
C ARG A 33 4.15 2.43 9.59
N LEU A 34 2.82 2.49 9.62
CA LEU A 34 2.06 3.54 8.97
C LEU A 34 1.83 4.68 9.95
N ALA A 35 2.30 5.86 9.59
CA ALA A 35 1.95 7.09 10.30
C ALA A 35 0.86 7.77 9.49
N ALA A 36 -0.39 7.48 9.82
CA ALA A 36 -1.53 7.91 9.04
C ALA A 36 -1.84 9.39 9.26
N THR A 37 -2.26 10.06 8.20
CA THR A 37 -2.80 11.41 8.31
C THR A 37 -4.31 11.31 8.48
N PRO A 38 -4.98 12.41 8.86
CA PRO A 38 -6.46 12.37 8.93
C PRO A 38 -7.12 11.99 7.61
N ALA A 39 -6.48 12.27 6.48
CA ALA A 39 -7.05 11.91 5.18
C ALA A 39 -7.18 10.40 4.99
N PHE A 40 -6.36 9.62 5.68
CA PHE A 40 -6.42 8.16 5.55
C PHE A 40 -7.74 7.59 6.06
N ALA A 41 -8.39 8.27 6.98
CA ALA A 41 -9.61 7.75 7.59
C ALA A 41 -10.68 7.42 6.54
N ALA A 42 -10.74 8.21 5.46
CA ALA A 42 -11.73 7.98 4.42
C ALA A 42 -11.47 6.70 3.64
N LEU A 43 -10.22 6.26 3.57
CA LEU A 43 -9.85 5.07 2.81
C LEU A 43 -9.56 3.87 3.68
N ARG A 44 -9.55 4.04 5.01
CA ARG A 44 -9.26 2.91 5.90
C ARG A 44 -10.18 1.71 5.66
N PRO A 45 -11.49 1.90 5.42
CA PRO A 45 -12.33 0.72 5.18
C PRO A 45 -11.89 -0.12 3.98
N LEU A 46 -11.34 0.51 2.94
CA LEU A 46 -10.84 -0.24 1.79
C LEU A 46 -9.67 -1.13 2.19
N PHE A 47 -8.75 -0.58 2.98
CA PHE A 47 -7.59 -1.36 3.40
C PHE A 47 -7.95 -2.42 4.42
N ASP A 48 -8.89 -2.12 5.32
CA ASP A 48 -9.33 -3.11 6.29
C ASP A 48 -9.99 -4.30 5.61
N GLU A 49 -10.81 -4.04 4.62
CA GLU A 49 -11.47 -5.11 3.88
C GLU A 49 -10.47 -5.96 3.12
N GLU A 50 -9.51 -5.31 2.46
CA GLU A 50 -8.50 -6.04 1.71
C GLU A 50 -7.64 -6.90 2.63
N ALA A 51 -7.22 -6.35 3.76
CA ALA A 51 -6.39 -7.10 4.71
C ALA A 51 -7.15 -8.28 5.29
N ARG A 52 -8.44 -8.10 5.57
CA ARG A 52 -9.27 -9.17 6.10
C ARG A 52 -9.37 -10.33 5.11
N LEU A 53 -9.58 -10.00 3.84
CA LEU A 53 -9.70 -11.01 2.81
C LEU A 53 -8.39 -11.72 2.56
N ALA A 54 -7.28 -10.99 2.59
CA ALA A 54 -5.97 -11.59 2.40
C ALA A 54 -5.64 -12.56 3.54
N ALA A 55 -6.03 -12.21 4.76
CA ALA A 55 -5.75 -13.06 5.91
C ALA A 55 -6.62 -14.31 5.93
N SER A 56 -7.75 -14.30 5.23
CA SER A 56 -8.66 -15.42 5.24
C SER A 56 -8.30 -16.51 4.23
N ASP A 57 -7.24 -16.31 3.46
CA ASP A 57 -6.85 -17.22 2.37
C ASP A 57 -7.88 -17.28 1.26
N ASP A 58 -8.74 -16.31 1.19
CA ASP A 58 -9.79 -16.27 0.17
C ASP A 58 -9.34 -15.33 -0.94
N PHE A 59 -8.47 -15.81 -1.82
CA PHE A 59 -7.85 -14.99 -2.84
C PHE A 59 -8.59 -15.05 -4.17
N GLY A 60 -9.87 -15.32 -4.14
CA GLY A 60 -10.65 -15.35 -5.36
C GLY A 60 -11.04 -13.96 -5.82
N ASP A 61 -12.12 -13.90 -6.59
CA ASP A 61 -12.58 -12.64 -7.18
C ASP A 61 -12.89 -11.58 -6.16
N VAL A 62 -13.33 -11.99 -4.96
CA VAL A 62 -13.69 -11.04 -3.92
C VAL A 62 -12.47 -10.25 -3.47
N TRP A 63 -11.35 -10.95 -3.24
CA TRP A 63 -10.12 -10.28 -2.86
C TRP A 63 -9.61 -9.38 -4.00
N GLU A 64 -9.64 -9.88 -5.22
CA GLU A 64 -9.16 -9.12 -6.36
C GLU A 64 -9.95 -7.83 -6.52
N THR A 65 -11.26 -7.88 -6.32
CA THR A 65 -12.09 -6.69 -6.40
C THR A 65 -11.72 -5.70 -5.30
N ALA A 66 -11.52 -6.19 -4.08
CA ALA A 66 -11.15 -5.33 -2.97
C ALA A 66 -9.80 -4.67 -3.22
N TYR A 67 -8.83 -5.43 -3.72
CA TYR A 67 -7.52 -4.86 -3.97
C TYR A 67 -7.55 -3.86 -5.13
N ALA A 68 -8.38 -4.11 -6.13
CA ALA A 68 -8.51 -3.18 -7.25
C ALA A 68 -8.99 -1.82 -6.76
N ARG A 69 -9.85 -1.79 -5.75
CA ARG A 69 -10.30 -0.52 -5.17
C ARG A 69 -9.17 0.22 -4.47
N VAL A 70 -8.32 -0.51 -3.77
CA VAL A 70 -7.14 0.08 -3.13
C VAL A 70 -6.25 0.71 -4.20
N ARG A 71 -5.97 -0.03 -5.26
CA ARG A 71 -5.09 0.45 -6.33
C ARG A 71 -5.68 1.66 -7.06
N ALA A 72 -6.99 1.65 -7.27
CA ALA A 72 -7.62 2.76 -7.96
C ALA A 72 -7.64 4.03 -7.14
N ALA A 73 -7.59 3.90 -5.82
CA ALA A 73 -7.73 5.04 -4.92
C ALA A 73 -6.40 5.63 -4.47
N THR A 74 -5.29 4.92 -4.65
CA THR A 74 -4.01 5.32 -4.05
C THR A 74 -2.85 5.19 -5.01
N TYR A 75 -1.75 5.92 -4.70
CA TYR A 75 -0.48 5.65 -5.35
C TYR A 75 0.64 5.72 -4.31
N LEU A 76 1.72 5.03 -4.60
CA LEU A 76 2.82 4.85 -3.67
C LEU A 76 4.06 5.54 -4.21
N VAL A 77 4.75 6.29 -3.33
CA VAL A 77 5.94 7.04 -3.71
C VAL A 77 7.11 6.54 -2.88
N ALA A 78 8.19 6.20 -3.56
CA ALA A 78 9.40 5.71 -2.91
C ALA A 78 10.16 6.86 -2.24
N PRO A 79 11.14 6.55 -1.39
CA PRO A 79 11.88 7.60 -0.69
C PRO A 79 12.57 8.60 -1.62
N ASP A 80 12.93 8.19 -2.82
CA ASP A 80 13.59 9.09 -3.79
C ASP A 80 12.59 9.91 -4.60
N GLY A 81 11.29 9.78 -4.30
CA GLY A 81 10.26 10.53 -4.99
C GLY A 81 9.66 9.83 -6.19
N ALA A 82 10.13 8.64 -6.52
CA ALA A 82 9.61 7.91 -7.67
C ALA A 82 8.26 7.30 -7.35
N ARG A 83 7.30 7.51 -8.25
CA ARG A 83 5.98 6.90 -8.12
C ARG A 83 6.05 5.48 -8.66
N MET A 84 5.61 4.50 -7.86
CA MET A 84 5.71 3.12 -8.27
C MET A 84 4.58 2.76 -9.23
N PRO A 85 4.90 2.22 -10.41
CA PRO A 85 3.84 1.81 -11.36
C PRO A 85 3.03 0.63 -10.86
N GLU A 86 3.65 -0.26 -10.10
CA GLU A 86 2.92 -1.40 -9.55
C GLU A 86 3.37 -1.67 -8.13
N PHE A 87 2.42 -2.03 -7.30
CA PHE A 87 2.72 -2.44 -5.94
C PHE A 87 1.56 -3.29 -5.41
N LEU A 88 1.88 -4.12 -4.45
CA LEU A 88 0.90 -4.93 -3.73
C LEU A 88 1.05 -4.56 -2.25
N LEU A 89 0.13 -3.78 -1.73
CA LEU A 89 0.22 -3.17 -0.41
C LEU A 89 -0.91 -3.63 0.48
N HIS A 90 -0.54 -4.07 1.67
CA HIS A 90 -1.51 -4.45 2.70
C HIS A 90 -1.29 -3.55 3.91
N ILE A 91 -2.38 -3.11 4.53
CA ILE A 91 -2.33 -2.32 5.76
C ILE A 91 -3.34 -2.90 6.73
N ASP A 92 -2.86 -3.23 7.93
CA ASP A 92 -3.69 -3.74 9.01
C ASP A 92 -3.36 -2.93 10.25
N GLY A 93 -4.28 -2.05 10.66
CA GLY A 93 -4.00 -1.13 11.75
C GLY A 93 -2.94 -0.13 11.35
N ASP A 94 -1.79 -0.16 12.03
CA ASP A 94 -0.65 0.68 11.67
C ASP A 94 0.51 -0.15 11.11
N GLU A 95 0.27 -1.43 10.82
CA GLU A 95 1.26 -2.27 10.17
C GLU A 95 1.01 -2.27 8.68
N ALA A 96 2.09 -2.15 7.91
CA ALA A 96 2.01 -2.17 6.45
C ALA A 96 3.10 -3.05 5.90
N TRP A 97 2.77 -3.77 4.83
CA TRP A 97 3.77 -4.57 4.12
C TRP A 97 3.41 -4.58 2.65
N TRP A 98 4.45 -4.49 1.81
CA TRP A 98 4.22 -4.43 0.37
C TRP A 98 5.42 -4.93 -0.39
N ARG A 99 5.16 -5.27 -1.64
CA ARG A 99 6.19 -5.48 -2.64
C ARG A 99 5.86 -4.55 -3.80
N TYR A 100 6.86 -4.24 -4.61
CA TYR A 100 6.68 -3.28 -5.69
C TYR A 100 7.52 -3.66 -6.89
N SER A 101 7.22 -3.01 -8.02
CA SER A 101 7.98 -3.19 -9.25
C SER A 101 8.07 -1.88 -9.98
N ASP A 102 9.21 -1.62 -10.61
CA ASP A 102 9.37 -0.45 -11.50
C ASP A 102 8.64 -0.68 -12.80
N GLU A 103 8.19 -1.90 -13.05
CA GLU A 103 7.45 -2.23 -14.26
C GLU A 103 6.11 -2.83 -13.85
N PRO A 104 5.09 -2.71 -14.69
CA PRO A 104 3.81 -3.34 -14.36
C PRO A 104 3.96 -4.84 -14.13
N PHE A 105 3.18 -5.38 -13.23
CA PHE A 105 3.23 -6.80 -12.90
C PHE A 105 2.74 -7.69 -14.04
N ASP A 106 2.10 -7.18 -14.96
CA ASP A 106 1.50 -7.89 -15.98
C ASP A 106 2.25 -8.91 -16.70
N ASP A 107 2.00 -9.70 -17.07
CA ASP A 107 2.57 -10.35 -17.72
C ASP A 107 2.06 -10.82 -18.81
N GLU A 108 1.87 -10.79 -19.39
CA GLU A 108 1.50 -11.10 -20.39
C GLU A 108 1.63 -11.21 -21.01
#